data_4126cc1e7812a101c66fd158bdc5c1c9
#
_entry.id   4126cc1e7812a101c66fd158bdc5c1c9
#
_cell.length_a   1.000
_cell.length_b   1.000
_cell.length_c   1.000
_cell.angle_alpha   90.00
_cell.angle_beta   90.00
_cell.angle_gamma   90.00
#
_symmetry.space_group_name_H-M   'P 1'
#
loop_
_entity.id
_entity.type
_entity.pdbx_description
1 polymer ?
#
loop_
_entity_poly.entity_id
_entity_poly.type
_entity_poly.pdbx_seq_one_letter_code
_entity_poly.pdbx_strand_id
1 'polypeptide(L)'
;MQKQSIVIEPHETIKEFRLYLYERENAKATIDKYLTDVNTFYKFLNHNYEISKQRVLEYKEWLQRHYAVSSANSMLAALSQFLEFLGVSSMKVKRIKVQRQMILQEDQLLSEEEYHTLVNTAYKKGQKSLALIMETIAATGIRISELKYFTVRAVKCGNIIIQNKGKIRRILIPGAIRKKLLYYCFIHRSEER
;
A
#
# COMPACT_ATOMS: atom_id res chain seq x y z
N MET A 1 40.15 9.87 3.83
CA MET A 1 38.87 9.49 3.21
C MET A 1 38.20 10.78 2.74
N GLN A 2 38.11 11.02 1.43
CA GLN A 2 37.41 12.16 0.87
C GLN A 2 35.93 12.06 1.28
N LYS A 3 35.39 13.09 1.90
CA LYS A 3 33.93 13.23 2.14
C LYS A 3 33.30 13.45 0.78
N GLN A 4 32.84 12.36 0.16
CA GLN A 4 32.09 12.44 -1.08
C GLN A 4 30.71 13.00 -0.74
N SER A 5 30.44 14.24 -1.12
CA SER A 5 29.12 14.86 -1.05
C SER A 5 28.73 15.34 -2.43
N ILE A 6 27.43 15.37 -2.72
CA ILE A 6 26.87 15.92 -3.94
C ILE A 6 25.81 16.93 -3.58
N VAL A 7 25.74 18.01 -4.35
CA VAL A 7 24.67 19.01 -4.26
C VAL A 7 23.71 18.75 -5.41
N ILE A 8 22.42 18.73 -5.13
CA ILE A 8 21.38 18.46 -6.12
C ILE A 8 20.40 19.61 -6.21
N GLU A 9 19.79 19.78 -7.38
CA GLU A 9 18.65 20.66 -7.62
C GLU A 9 17.35 19.82 -7.58
N PRO A 10 16.50 19.96 -6.53
CA PRO A 10 15.40 19.02 -6.27
C PRO A 10 14.39 18.91 -7.38
N HIS A 11 14.02 20.04 -8.01
CA HIS A 11 12.92 20.07 -8.96
C HIS A 11 13.26 19.30 -10.25
N GLU A 12 14.46 19.53 -10.81
CA GLU A 12 14.91 18.84 -12.03
C GLU A 12 15.25 17.38 -11.71
N THR A 13 15.98 17.14 -10.62
CA THR A 13 16.37 15.78 -10.22
C THR A 13 15.18 14.85 -10.00
N ILE A 14 14.05 15.35 -9.46
CA ILE A 14 12.83 14.53 -9.30
C ILE A 14 12.20 14.18 -10.66
N LYS A 15 12.21 15.08 -11.64
CA LYS A 15 11.69 14.78 -12.98
C LYS A 15 12.52 13.71 -13.67
N GLU A 16 13.84 13.85 -13.60
CA GLU A 16 14.78 12.88 -14.17
C GLU A 16 14.68 11.53 -13.46
N PHE A 17 14.55 11.51 -12.15
CA PHE A 17 14.35 10.28 -11.39
C PHE A 17 13.03 9.57 -11.74
N ARG A 18 11.95 10.32 -12.00
CA ARG A 18 10.69 9.77 -12.52
C ARG A 18 10.92 9.06 -13.86
N LEU A 19 11.64 9.69 -14.78
CA LEU A 19 11.95 9.12 -16.09
C LEU A 19 12.80 7.85 -15.94
N TYR A 20 13.85 7.90 -15.14
CA TYR A 20 14.69 6.75 -14.81
C TYR A 20 13.90 5.54 -14.28
N LEU A 21 12.94 5.79 -13.38
CA LEU A 21 12.07 4.72 -12.86
C LEU A 21 11.13 4.17 -13.93
N TYR A 22 10.64 5.03 -14.83
CA TYR A 22 9.77 4.63 -15.94
C TYR A 22 10.54 3.77 -16.95
N GLU A 23 11.74 4.15 -17.35
CA GLU A 23 12.62 3.39 -18.25
C GLU A 23 13.00 2.01 -17.69
N ARG A 24 13.01 1.87 -16.37
CA ARG A 24 13.16 0.57 -15.68
C ARG A 24 11.86 -0.22 -15.54
N GLU A 25 10.83 0.15 -16.26
CA GLU A 25 9.54 -0.54 -16.32
C GLU A 25 8.86 -0.69 -14.94
N ASN A 26 9.12 0.24 -14.01
CA ASN A 26 8.45 0.22 -12.72
C ASN A 26 6.97 0.52 -12.87
N ALA A 27 6.11 -0.20 -12.11
CA ALA A 27 4.68 0.08 -12.07
C ALA A 27 4.41 1.51 -11.58
N LYS A 28 3.42 2.20 -12.16
CA LYS A 28 3.04 3.57 -11.81
C LYS A 28 2.93 3.79 -10.29
N ALA A 29 2.27 2.87 -9.57
CA ALA A 29 2.13 2.96 -8.11
C ALA A 29 3.48 2.92 -7.38
N THR A 30 4.48 2.20 -7.92
CA THR A 30 5.84 2.15 -7.37
C THR A 30 6.56 3.47 -7.62
N ILE A 31 6.43 4.03 -8.83
CA ILE A 31 7.01 5.33 -9.18
C ILE A 31 6.45 6.41 -8.25
N ASP A 32 5.13 6.52 -8.14
CA ASP A 32 4.47 7.54 -7.32
C ASP A 32 4.87 7.41 -5.83
N LYS A 33 4.99 6.18 -5.34
CA LYS A 33 5.47 5.91 -3.97
C LYS A 33 6.92 6.34 -3.77
N TYR A 34 7.81 6.00 -4.68
CA TYR A 34 9.24 6.36 -4.58
C TYR A 34 9.43 7.87 -4.64
N LEU A 35 8.71 8.56 -5.50
CA LEU A 35 8.76 10.03 -5.56
C LEU A 35 8.26 10.67 -4.27
N THR A 36 7.19 10.13 -3.66
CA THR A 36 6.69 10.60 -2.37
C THR A 36 7.74 10.41 -1.27
N ASP A 37 8.40 9.26 -1.24
CA ASP A 37 9.42 8.95 -0.24
C ASP A 37 10.68 9.82 -0.40
N VAL A 38 11.13 10.08 -1.65
CA VAL A 38 12.26 10.99 -1.94
C VAL A 38 11.89 12.44 -1.59
N ASN A 39 10.65 12.87 -1.82
CA ASN A 39 10.19 14.19 -1.36
C ASN A 39 10.23 14.33 0.17
N THR A 40 9.99 13.24 0.91
CA THR A 40 10.14 13.23 2.37
C THR A 40 11.61 13.38 2.77
N PHE A 41 12.53 12.78 2.01
CA PHE A 41 13.97 12.99 2.22
C PHE A 41 14.36 14.45 1.95
N TYR A 42 13.87 15.09 0.91
CA TYR A 42 14.11 16.53 0.65
C TYR A 42 13.59 17.42 1.77
N LYS A 43 12.42 17.13 2.31
CA LYS A 43 11.89 17.85 3.48
C LYS A 43 12.81 17.71 4.69
N PHE A 44 13.38 16.53 4.93
CA PHE A 44 14.37 16.30 5.97
C PHE A 44 15.65 17.12 5.75
N LEU A 45 16.10 17.27 4.51
CA LEU A 45 17.30 18.07 4.18
C LEU A 45 17.12 19.55 4.43
N ASN A 46 15.88 20.05 4.54
CA ASN A 46 15.54 21.42 4.93
C ASN A 46 16.33 22.49 4.17
N HIS A 47 16.19 22.54 2.84
CA HIS A 47 16.88 23.46 1.92
C HIS A 47 18.40 23.32 1.80
N ASN A 48 19.03 22.46 2.57
CA ASN A 48 20.42 22.08 2.37
C ASN A 48 20.48 20.77 1.56
N TYR A 49 20.47 20.91 0.23
CA TYR A 49 20.41 19.76 -0.70
C TYR A 49 21.77 19.09 -0.95
N GLU A 50 22.71 19.25 -0.04
CA GLU A 50 23.93 18.51 0.00
C GLU A 50 23.70 17.11 0.57
N ILE A 51 23.90 16.09 -0.23
CA ILE A 51 23.78 14.69 0.17
C ILE A 51 25.17 14.13 0.48
N SER A 52 25.32 13.60 1.67
CA SER A 52 26.50 12.87 2.11
C SER A 52 26.11 11.58 2.81
N LYS A 53 27.03 10.64 2.99
CA LYS A 53 26.80 9.41 3.75
C LYS A 53 26.29 9.70 5.17
N GLN A 54 26.83 10.75 5.79
CA GLN A 54 26.42 11.17 7.13
C GLN A 54 24.95 11.61 7.15
N ARG A 55 24.52 12.44 6.19
CA ARG A 55 23.14 12.90 6.08
C ARG A 55 22.16 11.75 5.84
N VAL A 56 22.56 10.73 5.08
CA VAL A 56 21.73 9.52 4.85
C VAL A 56 21.60 8.69 6.12
N LEU A 57 22.65 8.61 6.96
CA LEU A 57 22.59 7.96 8.27
C LEU A 57 21.66 8.73 9.23
N GLU A 58 21.79 10.04 9.30
CA GLU A 58 20.91 10.92 10.11
C GLU A 58 19.45 10.77 9.68
N TYR A 59 19.17 10.71 8.37
CA TYR A 59 17.82 10.45 7.87
C TYR A 59 17.29 9.09 8.31
N LYS A 60 18.10 8.05 8.28
CA LYS A 60 17.71 6.73 8.76
C LYS A 60 17.33 6.77 10.25
N GLU A 61 18.10 7.45 11.08
CA GLU A 61 17.79 7.61 12.50
C GLU A 61 16.51 8.43 12.70
N TRP A 62 16.32 9.49 11.92
CA TRP A 62 15.10 10.29 11.93
C TRP A 62 13.89 9.43 11.56
N LEU A 63 13.99 8.60 10.51
CA LEU A 63 12.92 7.67 10.12
C LEU A 63 12.55 6.70 11.25
N GLN A 64 13.53 6.18 11.98
CA GLN A 64 13.29 5.26 13.11
C GLN A 64 12.49 5.90 14.25
N ARG A 65 12.64 7.21 14.44
CA ARG A 65 11.91 7.95 15.48
C ARG A 65 10.49 8.35 15.08
N HIS A 66 10.22 8.50 13.77
CA HIS A 66 8.97 9.08 13.27
C HIS A 66 8.06 8.09 12.55
N TYR A 67 8.57 6.91 12.17
CA TYR A 67 7.82 5.93 11.38
C TYR A 67 7.96 4.51 11.93
N ALA A 68 6.93 3.69 11.69
CA ALA A 68 7.05 2.25 11.92
C ALA A 68 8.19 1.65 11.07
N VAL A 69 8.89 0.65 11.60
CA VAL A 69 10.08 0.06 10.97
C VAL A 69 9.82 -0.43 9.55
N SER A 70 8.65 -0.99 9.27
CA SER A 70 8.24 -1.41 7.92
C SER A 70 8.16 -0.23 6.94
N SER A 71 7.56 0.88 7.37
CA SER A 71 7.45 2.12 6.58
C SER A 71 8.82 2.75 6.36
N ALA A 72 9.63 2.88 7.41
CA ALA A 72 11.00 3.39 7.34
C ALA A 72 11.85 2.56 6.35
N ASN A 73 11.75 1.23 6.38
CA ASN A 73 12.45 0.36 5.44
C ASN A 73 11.97 0.51 3.99
N SER A 74 10.68 0.81 3.77
CA SER A 74 10.14 1.14 2.45
C SER A 74 10.76 2.44 1.93
N MET A 75 10.82 3.48 2.78
CA MET A 75 11.41 4.78 2.44
C MET A 75 12.91 4.67 2.17
N LEU A 76 13.65 3.86 2.95
CA LEU A 76 15.05 3.56 2.69
C LEU A 76 15.28 2.80 1.38
N ALA A 77 14.32 1.97 0.96
CA ALA A 77 14.39 1.30 -0.35
C ALA A 77 14.25 2.32 -1.50
N ALA A 78 13.32 3.26 -1.40
CA ALA A 78 13.17 4.35 -2.36
C ALA A 78 14.42 5.23 -2.42
N LEU A 79 14.95 5.63 -1.25
CA LEU A 79 16.19 6.39 -1.17
C LEU A 79 17.38 5.62 -1.76
N SER A 80 17.46 4.31 -1.57
CA SER A 80 18.54 3.49 -2.17
C SER A 80 18.49 3.49 -3.70
N GLN A 81 17.29 3.48 -4.31
CA GLN A 81 17.12 3.62 -5.75
C GLN A 81 17.50 5.04 -6.24
N PHE A 82 17.14 6.04 -5.46
CA PHE A 82 17.48 7.42 -5.76
C PHE A 82 19.00 7.66 -5.71
N LEU A 83 19.70 7.15 -4.69
CA LEU A 83 21.18 7.22 -4.61
C LEU A 83 21.87 6.44 -5.73
N GLU A 84 21.27 5.36 -6.23
CA GLU A 84 21.74 4.62 -7.40
C GLU A 84 21.62 5.46 -8.67
N PHE A 85 20.46 6.08 -8.88
CA PHE A 85 20.23 6.99 -9.98
C PHE A 85 21.24 8.16 -10.00
N LEU A 86 21.56 8.72 -8.84
CA LEU A 86 22.55 9.78 -8.68
C LEU A 86 24.02 9.30 -8.83
N GLY A 87 24.27 7.99 -9.04
CA GLY A 87 25.61 7.44 -9.17
C GLY A 87 26.40 7.35 -7.85
N VAL A 88 25.73 7.56 -6.69
CA VAL A 88 26.40 7.57 -5.38
C VAL A 88 25.99 6.39 -4.50
N SER A 89 25.98 5.20 -5.08
CA SER A 89 25.61 3.95 -4.40
C SER A 89 26.41 3.65 -3.13
N SER A 90 27.62 4.21 -2.98
CA SER A 90 28.43 4.11 -1.77
C SER A 90 27.77 4.74 -0.54
N MET A 91 26.83 5.67 -0.75
CA MET A 91 26.07 6.34 0.33
C MET A 91 24.88 5.52 0.83
N LYS A 92 24.51 4.41 0.15
CA LYS A 92 23.40 3.54 0.59
C LYS A 92 23.61 3.02 2.01
N VAL A 93 22.52 2.93 2.78
CA VAL A 93 22.52 2.42 4.15
C VAL A 93 21.78 1.08 4.25
N LYS A 94 22.15 0.27 5.22
CA LYS A 94 21.47 -1.01 5.49
C LYS A 94 20.07 -0.73 6.02
N ARG A 95 19.12 -1.62 5.68
CA ARG A 95 17.76 -1.61 6.25
C ARG A 95 17.83 -1.79 7.77
N ILE A 96 16.81 -1.28 8.44
CA ILE A 96 16.61 -1.47 9.86
C ILE A 96 16.21 -2.92 10.08
N LYS A 97 16.89 -3.61 11.01
CA LYS A 97 16.53 -4.98 11.38
C LYS A 97 15.15 -5.01 12.01
N VAL A 98 14.28 -5.86 11.50
CA VAL A 98 12.97 -6.12 12.09
C VAL A 98 13.08 -7.41 12.89
N GLN A 99 12.88 -7.35 14.19
CA GLN A 99 12.51 -8.56 14.92
C GLN A 99 11.09 -8.92 14.47
N ARG A 100 10.95 -10.01 13.72
CA ARG A 100 9.63 -10.54 13.40
C ARG A 100 9.04 -11.06 14.72
N GLN A 101 8.13 -10.32 15.31
CA GLN A 101 7.21 -10.91 16.27
C GLN A 101 6.38 -11.92 15.47
N MET A 102 6.62 -13.22 15.73
CA MET A 102 5.87 -14.31 15.09
C MET A 102 4.42 -14.38 15.58
N ILE A 103 4.12 -13.72 16.68
CA ILE A 103 2.81 -13.72 17.31
C ILE A 103 2.21 -12.34 17.14
N LEU A 104 1.15 -12.24 16.34
CA LEU A 104 0.27 -11.07 16.38
C LEU A 104 -0.30 -11.01 17.80
N GLN A 105 -0.18 -9.87 18.47
CA GLN A 105 -0.82 -9.68 19.76
C GLN A 105 -2.33 -9.80 19.54
N GLU A 106 -3.02 -10.56 20.37
CA GLU A 106 -4.47 -10.82 20.22
C GLU A 106 -5.29 -9.53 20.22
N ASP A 107 -4.82 -8.50 20.92
CA ASP A 107 -5.39 -7.15 20.94
C ASP A 107 -5.32 -6.40 19.59
N GLN A 108 -4.50 -6.87 18.63
CA GLN A 108 -4.40 -6.33 17.27
C GLN A 108 -5.29 -7.06 16.26
N LEU A 109 -5.98 -8.10 16.69
CA LEU A 109 -6.88 -8.88 15.85
C LEU A 109 -8.33 -8.54 16.20
N LEU A 110 -9.14 -8.34 15.17
CA LEU A 110 -10.58 -8.17 15.33
C LEU A 110 -11.18 -9.50 15.77
N SER A 111 -11.80 -9.53 16.95
CA SER A 111 -12.54 -10.70 17.41
C SER A 111 -13.81 -10.93 16.60
N GLU A 112 -14.39 -12.14 16.68
CA GLU A 112 -15.63 -12.45 16.00
C GLU A 112 -16.79 -11.57 16.50
N GLU A 113 -16.84 -11.30 17.81
CA GLU A 113 -17.86 -10.43 18.43
C GLU A 113 -17.74 -8.98 17.96
N GLU A 114 -16.52 -8.45 17.89
CA GLU A 114 -16.27 -7.10 17.37
C GLU A 114 -16.62 -6.99 15.90
N TYR A 115 -16.28 -7.99 15.09
CA TYR A 115 -16.68 -8.06 13.69
C TYR A 115 -18.20 -8.03 13.53
N HIS A 116 -18.93 -8.87 14.27
CA HIS A 116 -20.39 -8.86 14.24
C HIS A 116 -20.99 -7.54 14.70
N THR A 117 -20.40 -6.90 15.70
CA THR A 117 -20.79 -5.59 16.20
C THR A 117 -20.62 -4.52 15.11
N LEU A 118 -19.49 -4.53 14.39
CA LEU A 118 -19.26 -3.60 13.27
C LEU A 118 -20.28 -3.77 12.15
N VAL A 119 -20.51 -5.00 11.69
CA VAL A 119 -21.46 -5.30 10.62
C VAL A 119 -22.88 -4.89 11.02
N ASN A 120 -23.32 -5.26 12.23
CA ASN A 120 -24.64 -4.93 12.75
C ASN A 120 -24.83 -3.41 12.91
N THR A 121 -23.79 -2.69 13.34
CA THR A 121 -23.82 -1.23 13.46
C THR A 121 -23.99 -0.57 12.08
N ALA A 122 -23.31 -1.07 11.06
CA ALA A 122 -23.48 -0.58 9.70
C ALA A 122 -24.90 -0.80 9.18
N TYR A 123 -25.51 -1.98 9.44
CA TYR A 123 -26.92 -2.23 9.10
C TYR A 123 -27.88 -1.29 9.85
N LYS A 124 -27.70 -1.11 11.16
CA LYS A 124 -28.53 -0.22 11.99
C LYS A 124 -28.45 1.24 11.52
N LYS A 125 -27.31 1.68 11.03
CA LYS A 125 -27.12 3.03 10.46
C LYS A 125 -27.58 3.16 9.00
N GLY A 126 -28.22 2.14 8.41
CA GLY A 126 -28.68 2.15 7.03
C GLY A 126 -27.55 1.99 5.98
N GLN A 127 -26.30 1.78 6.41
CA GLN A 127 -25.13 1.64 5.53
C GLN A 127 -25.02 0.21 4.99
N LYS A 128 -26.07 -0.25 4.28
CA LYS A 128 -26.19 -1.63 3.78
C LYS A 128 -25.04 -2.04 2.86
N SER A 129 -24.58 -1.15 1.98
CA SER A 129 -23.44 -1.42 1.10
C SER A 129 -22.14 -1.68 1.88
N LEU A 130 -21.87 -0.87 2.92
CA LEU A 130 -20.69 -1.04 3.76
C LEU A 130 -20.75 -2.38 4.52
N ALA A 131 -21.91 -2.73 5.09
CA ALA A 131 -22.08 -4.02 5.76
C ALA A 131 -21.81 -5.19 4.81
N LEU A 132 -22.35 -5.16 3.58
CA LEU A 132 -22.13 -6.18 2.56
C LEU A 132 -20.67 -6.26 2.10
N ILE A 133 -19.96 -5.14 2.02
CA ILE A 133 -18.52 -5.11 1.73
C ILE A 133 -17.75 -5.83 2.84
N MET A 134 -18.00 -5.50 4.09
CA MET A 134 -17.34 -6.16 5.23
C MET A 134 -17.61 -7.67 5.24
N GLU A 135 -18.87 -8.08 5.08
CA GLU A 135 -19.23 -9.51 5.00
C GLU A 135 -18.58 -10.21 3.80
N THR A 136 -18.49 -9.55 2.65
CA THR A 136 -17.85 -10.10 1.45
C THR A 136 -16.36 -10.30 1.65
N ILE A 137 -15.67 -9.33 2.24
CA ILE A 137 -14.23 -9.43 2.53
C ILE A 137 -13.97 -10.55 3.55
N ALA A 138 -14.76 -10.62 4.63
CA ALA A 138 -14.61 -11.66 5.64
C ALA A 138 -14.88 -13.06 5.08
N ALA A 139 -15.94 -13.23 4.28
CA ALA A 139 -16.32 -14.53 3.73
C ALA A 139 -15.39 -15.03 2.61
N THR A 140 -14.65 -14.17 1.93
CA THR A 140 -13.86 -14.52 0.74
C THR A 140 -12.36 -14.29 0.87
N GLY A 141 -11.91 -13.55 1.88
CA GLY A 141 -10.50 -13.21 2.09
C GLY A 141 -9.90 -12.33 0.98
N ILE A 142 -10.72 -11.59 0.24
CA ILE A 142 -10.24 -10.68 -0.80
C ILE A 142 -9.66 -9.39 -0.21
N ARG A 143 -8.81 -8.73 -0.97
CA ARG A 143 -8.37 -7.37 -0.65
C ARG A 143 -9.43 -6.36 -1.07
N ILE A 144 -9.51 -5.22 -0.37
CA ILE A 144 -10.45 -4.15 -0.70
C ILE A 144 -10.32 -3.68 -2.16
N SER A 145 -9.11 -3.63 -2.71
CA SER A 145 -8.85 -3.28 -4.11
C SER A 145 -9.37 -4.30 -5.12
N GLU A 146 -9.75 -5.50 -4.67
CA GLU A 146 -10.25 -6.60 -5.49
C GLU A 146 -11.78 -6.64 -5.53
N LEU A 147 -12.47 -5.79 -4.75
CA LEU A 147 -13.94 -5.66 -4.80
C LEU A 147 -14.46 -5.33 -6.22
N LYS A 148 -13.66 -4.63 -7.02
CA LYS A 148 -14.01 -4.34 -8.43
C LYS A 148 -14.29 -5.57 -9.29
N TYR A 149 -13.82 -6.75 -8.90
CA TYR A 149 -14.10 -8.01 -9.60
C TYR A 149 -15.45 -8.62 -9.23
N PHE A 150 -16.16 -8.09 -8.20
CA PHE A 150 -17.51 -8.51 -7.82
C PHE A 150 -18.57 -7.88 -8.73
N THR A 151 -18.52 -8.18 -10.01
CA THR A 151 -19.57 -7.80 -10.94
C THR A 151 -20.81 -8.66 -10.75
N VAL A 152 -21.98 -8.17 -11.15
CA VAL A 152 -23.25 -8.93 -11.09
C VAL A 152 -23.11 -10.30 -11.77
N ARG A 153 -22.39 -10.35 -12.90
CA ARG A 153 -22.12 -11.60 -13.63
C ARG A 153 -21.30 -12.58 -12.79
N ALA A 154 -20.23 -12.11 -12.17
CA ALA A 154 -19.37 -12.93 -11.31
C ALA A 154 -20.12 -13.48 -10.10
N VAL A 155 -20.94 -12.62 -9.45
CA VAL A 155 -21.80 -13.04 -8.34
C VAL A 155 -22.82 -14.09 -8.80
N LYS A 156 -23.45 -13.94 -9.98
CA LYS A 156 -24.35 -14.96 -10.56
C LYS A 156 -23.62 -16.29 -10.83
N CYS A 157 -22.37 -16.23 -11.29
CA CYS A 157 -21.55 -17.43 -11.52
C CYS A 157 -21.05 -18.08 -10.22
N GLY A 158 -21.10 -17.37 -9.08
CA GLY A 158 -20.65 -17.86 -7.77
C GLY A 158 -19.13 -17.91 -7.60
N ASN A 159 -18.37 -17.28 -8.48
CA ASN A 159 -16.93 -17.17 -8.40
C ASN A 159 -16.40 -15.93 -9.10
N ILE A 160 -15.21 -15.48 -8.67
CA ILE A 160 -14.45 -14.41 -9.31
C ILE A 160 -13.06 -14.90 -9.70
N ILE A 161 -12.54 -14.35 -10.77
CA ILE A 161 -11.16 -14.59 -11.20
C ILE A 161 -10.39 -13.29 -10.99
N ILE A 162 -9.35 -13.33 -10.19
CA ILE A 162 -8.50 -12.19 -9.89
C ILE A 162 -7.14 -12.41 -10.54
N GLN A 163 -6.77 -11.46 -11.40
CA GLN A 163 -5.44 -11.42 -11.98
C GLN A 163 -4.67 -10.27 -11.37
N ASN A 164 -3.55 -10.57 -10.69
CA ASN A 164 -2.70 -9.58 -10.08
C ASN A 164 -1.22 -9.99 -10.18
N LYS A 165 -0.37 -9.10 -10.68
CA LYS A 165 1.08 -9.31 -10.83
C LYS A 165 1.44 -10.66 -11.48
N GLY A 166 0.77 -10.99 -12.59
CA GLY A 166 0.99 -12.24 -13.34
C GLY A 166 0.43 -13.51 -12.67
N LYS A 167 -0.18 -13.41 -11.48
CA LYS A 167 -0.84 -14.54 -10.80
C LYS A 167 -2.34 -14.48 -10.98
N ILE A 168 -2.93 -15.61 -11.35
CA ILE A 168 -4.38 -15.78 -11.49
C ILE A 168 -4.85 -16.64 -10.32
N ARG A 169 -5.89 -16.18 -9.60
CA ARG A 169 -6.55 -16.97 -8.57
C ARG A 169 -8.06 -16.92 -8.73
N ARG A 170 -8.70 -18.06 -8.51
CA ARG A 170 -10.15 -18.20 -8.50
C ARG A 170 -10.62 -18.20 -7.06
N ILE A 171 -11.61 -17.40 -6.74
CA ILE A 171 -12.23 -17.34 -5.42
C ILE A 171 -13.69 -17.70 -5.55
N LEU A 172 -14.14 -18.64 -4.73
CA LEU A 172 -15.55 -19.03 -4.65
C LEU A 172 -16.29 -18.03 -3.76
N ILE A 173 -17.50 -17.68 -4.14
CA ILE A 173 -18.39 -16.83 -3.35
C ILE A 173 -19.33 -17.75 -2.55
N PRO A 174 -19.22 -17.78 -1.21
CA PRO A 174 -20.09 -18.59 -0.37
C PRO A 174 -21.58 -18.29 -0.62
N GLY A 175 -22.43 -19.34 -0.59
CA GLY A 175 -23.85 -19.23 -0.96
C GLY A 175 -24.62 -18.20 -0.14
N ALA A 176 -24.30 -18.04 1.16
CA ALA A 176 -24.94 -17.06 2.02
C ALA A 176 -24.69 -15.62 1.56
N ILE A 177 -23.42 -15.26 1.31
CA ILE A 177 -23.08 -13.90 0.87
C ILE A 177 -23.52 -13.67 -0.57
N ARG A 178 -23.46 -14.71 -1.43
CA ARG A 178 -23.96 -14.63 -2.81
C ARG A 178 -25.45 -14.23 -2.86
N LYS A 179 -26.31 -14.83 -2.02
CA LYS A 179 -27.72 -14.48 -1.92
C LYS A 179 -27.92 -13.02 -1.52
N LYS A 180 -27.20 -12.54 -0.50
CA LYS A 180 -27.27 -11.14 -0.05
C LYS A 180 -26.85 -10.16 -1.17
N LEU A 181 -25.75 -10.45 -1.86
CA LEU A 181 -25.26 -9.62 -2.97
C LEU A 181 -26.26 -9.57 -4.14
N LEU A 182 -26.86 -10.70 -4.51
CA LEU A 182 -27.86 -10.74 -5.59
C LEU A 182 -29.11 -9.95 -5.20
N TYR A 183 -29.56 -10.06 -3.96
CA TYR A 183 -30.70 -9.29 -3.46
C TYR A 183 -30.40 -7.79 -3.45
N TYR A 184 -29.21 -7.39 -3.01
CA TYR A 184 -28.77 -5.99 -3.06
C TYR A 184 -28.78 -5.44 -4.50
N CYS A 185 -28.22 -6.18 -5.45
CA CYS A 185 -28.21 -5.79 -6.86
C CYS A 185 -29.62 -5.70 -7.46
N PHE A 186 -30.55 -6.54 -7.01
CA PHE A 186 -31.93 -6.51 -7.49
C PHE A 186 -32.64 -5.23 -7.06
N ILE A 187 -32.51 -4.84 -5.80
CA ILE A 187 -33.12 -3.61 -5.26
C ILE A 187 -32.59 -2.38 -5.99
N HIS A 188 -31.25 -2.22 -6.08
CA HIS A 188 -30.67 -1.01 -6.65
C HIS A 188 -30.79 -0.91 -8.18
N ARG A 189 -31.02 -2.01 -8.90
CA ARG A 189 -31.38 -1.93 -10.33
C ARG A 189 -32.79 -1.44 -10.59
N SER A 190 -33.71 -1.59 -9.65
CA SER A 190 -35.08 -1.08 -9.77
C SER A 190 -35.17 0.42 -9.46
N GLU A 191 -34.19 1.00 -8.77
CA GLU A 191 -34.11 2.43 -8.45
C GLU A 191 -33.49 3.27 -9.60
N GLU A 192 -32.74 2.64 -10.52
CA GLU A 192 -32.12 3.30 -11.70
C GLU A 192 -33.03 3.29 -12.95
N ARG A 193 -34.26 2.79 -12.86
CA ARG A 193 -35.28 2.80 -13.92
C ARG A 193 -36.42 3.74 -13.58
#